data_88673d2d61a8c3bb385fcce113d126ff
#
_entry.id   88673d2d61a8c3bb385fcce113d126ff
#
_cell.length_a   1.000
_cell.length_b   1.000
_cell.length_c   1.000
_cell.angle_alpha   90.00
_cell.angle_beta   90.00
_cell.angle_gamma   90.00
#
_symmetry.space_group_name_H-M   'P 1'
#
loop_
_entity.id
_entity.type
_entity.pdbx_description
1 polymer ?
#
loop_
_entity_poly.entity_id
_entity_poly.type
_entity_poly.pdbx_seq_one_letter_code
_entity_poly.pdbx_strand_id
1 'polypeptide(L)'
;MLKAQKLTLAVLIQATLISSAYASEQSESKGFVEDATASVLLRNGFISRDKKNVAPGDDTSSWVQSIMFNAESGFTKGTVGVAVGVIGDYSFKLGPNKHSGNQMIPWENDNRSDPYNQWARGGAYIKARASNTTLTYGTQVLDIPVLASNTIRMVPEYFTGTLITSHEIKNLEVIAGKFTKDQMSDQIATDQNNLKRAYVWGAKYKFNDQLSGSYYGLDSKDALTRHYADVNFKQPLSADSSLTYDLSGYHTEWDKGASASISKYDDTSSDRSNNIWALSATYNKGPHTVMLAYQQSTGNSAYDYGENADGFQSIYLPNSYLSDFNGRGEKSLQLQYNVDLGAFGVPGLSFTTAYVYGWDINTYAYNNTANTTRNAKESEFFNQFKYTVQSGFAKGVSLRLRESIYRNSDSYAAIYMPDTNETRIFLDIPIKFF
;
A
#
# COMPACT_ATOMS: atom_id res chain seq x y z
N MET A 1 12.65 -26.39 -13.01
CA MET A 1 11.32 -25.75 -12.86
C MET A 1 10.16 -26.74 -12.68
N LEU A 2 9.95 -27.76 -13.52
CA LEU A 2 8.82 -28.70 -13.35
C LEU A 2 8.82 -29.53 -12.03
N LYS A 3 9.97 -29.79 -11.42
CA LYS A 3 10.04 -30.56 -10.15
C LYS A 3 9.59 -29.74 -8.92
N ALA A 4 9.81 -28.44 -8.91
CA ALA A 4 9.39 -27.57 -7.82
C ALA A 4 7.86 -27.38 -7.80
N GLN A 5 7.21 -27.24 -8.96
CA GLN A 5 5.75 -27.10 -9.06
C GLN A 5 4.99 -28.35 -8.57
N LYS A 6 5.55 -29.55 -8.76
CA LYS A 6 4.91 -30.78 -8.26
C LYS A 6 5.05 -30.96 -6.75
N LEU A 7 6.14 -30.45 -6.16
CA LEU A 7 6.36 -30.55 -4.70
C LEU A 7 5.42 -29.59 -3.93
N THR A 8 5.19 -28.38 -4.45
CA THR A 8 4.32 -27.38 -3.82
C THR A 8 2.85 -27.86 -3.79
N LEU A 9 2.37 -28.49 -4.86
CA LEU A 9 1.01 -29.03 -4.92
C LEU A 9 0.83 -30.25 -3.98
N ALA A 10 1.85 -31.11 -3.84
CA ALA A 10 1.81 -32.28 -2.98
C ALA A 10 1.81 -31.90 -1.48
N VAL A 11 2.50 -30.84 -1.08
CA VAL A 11 2.52 -30.34 0.30
C VAL A 11 1.17 -29.75 0.69
N LEU A 12 0.51 -29.02 -0.23
CA LEU A 12 -0.84 -28.49 0.01
C LEU A 12 -1.90 -29.59 0.14
N ILE A 13 -1.78 -30.67 -0.65
CA ILE A 13 -2.73 -31.81 -0.58
C ILE A 13 -2.51 -32.63 0.69
N GLN A 14 -1.29 -32.74 1.21
CA GLN A 14 -1.03 -33.44 2.48
C GLN A 14 -1.43 -32.65 3.73
N ALA A 15 -1.36 -31.31 3.68
CA ALA A 15 -1.81 -30.46 4.79
C ALA A 15 -3.33 -30.58 5.05
N THR A 16 -4.14 -30.81 4.01
CA THR A 16 -5.59 -31.00 4.15
C THR A 16 -6.01 -32.32 4.82
N LEU A 17 -5.09 -33.26 5.04
CA LEU A 17 -5.40 -34.56 5.66
C LEU A 17 -5.14 -34.59 7.19
N ILE A 18 -4.59 -33.56 7.79
CA ILE A 18 -4.21 -33.56 9.23
C ILE A 18 -5.11 -32.68 10.10
N SER A 19 -6.02 -31.88 9.52
CA SER A 19 -6.91 -31.00 10.29
C SER A 19 -8.19 -31.71 10.75
N SER A 20 -8.07 -32.57 11.72
CA SER A 20 -9.25 -33.09 12.43
C SER A 20 -9.41 -32.38 13.76
N ALA A 21 -10.47 -31.58 13.92
CA ALA A 21 -11.18 -31.19 15.13
C ALA A 21 -11.50 -29.69 15.34
N TYR A 22 -11.23 -28.81 14.40
CA TYR A 22 -11.77 -27.43 14.45
C TYR A 22 -12.76 -27.22 13.29
N ALA A 23 -13.89 -26.57 13.55
CA ALA A 23 -14.79 -26.14 12.49
C ALA A 23 -14.02 -25.29 11.50
N SER A 24 -14.06 -25.65 10.21
CA SER A 24 -13.36 -24.90 9.17
C SER A 24 -14.18 -23.67 8.76
N GLU A 25 -13.54 -22.65 8.21
CA GLU A 25 -14.23 -21.47 7.67
C GLU A 25 -15.36 -21.88 6.69
N GLN A 26 -15.12 -22.93 5.89
CA GLN A 26 -16.15 -23.43 4.96
C GLN A 26 -17.30 -24.10 5.68
N SER A 27 -17.06 -24.83 6.76
CA SER A 27 -18.13 -25.50 7.53
C SER A 27 -19.03 -24.52 8.29
N GLU A 28 -18.53 -23.33 8.59
CA GLU A 28 -19.26 -22.26 9.27
C GLU A 28 -20.08 -21.38 8.31
N SER A 29 -20.01 -21.62 7.01
CA SER A 29 -20.77 -20.87 6.00
C SER A 29 -22.28 -21.05 6.22
N LYS A 30 -22.99 -19.94 6.40
CA LYS A 30 -24.46 -19.92 6.56
C LYS A 30 -25.16 -20.02 5.21
N GLY A 31 -24.53 -19.58 4.11
CA GLY A 31 -25.04 -19.72 2.76
C GLY A 31 -24.83 -18.51 1.87
N PHE A 32 -25.15 -18.70 0.60
CA PHE A 32 -24.89 -17.72 -0.46
C PHE A 32 -25.56 -16.36 -0.23
N VAL A 33 -26.75 -16.35 0.37
CA VAL A 33 -27.53 -15.14 0.64
C VAL A 33 -27.33 -14.68 2.09
N GLU A 34 -27.28 -15.60 3.04
CA GLU A 34 -27.24 -15.32 4.47
C GLU A 34 -25.95 -14.65 4.93
N ASP A 35 -24.81 -14.94 4.27
CA ASP A 35 -23.52 -14.31 4.54
C ASP A 35 -23.18 -13.23 3.49
N ALA A 36 -24.15 -12.84 2.64
CA ALA A 36 -23.93 -11.79 1.68
C ALA A 36 -23.67 -10.45 2.37
N THR A 37 -22.81 -9.64 1.75
CA THR A 37 -22.49 -8.29 2.22
C THR A 37 -22.59 -7.28 1.08
N ALA A 38 -23.04 -6.07 1.39
CA ALA A 38 -23.00 -4.96 0.47
C ALA A 38 -22.68 -3.64 1.20
N SER A 39 -21.81 -2.86 0.61
CA SER A 39 -21.41 -1.57 1.16
C SER A 39 -21.14 -0.54 0.07
N VAL A 40 -21.31 0.72 0.44
CA VAL A 40 -20.90 1.89 -0.33
C VAL A 40 -20.05 2.78 0.56
N LEU A 41 -18.95 3.27 0.02
CA LEU A 41 -18.17 4.35 0.63
C LEU A 41 -18.27 5.59 -0.25
N LEU A 42 -18.84 6.66 0.29
CA LEU A 42 -18.79 7.98 -0.33
C LEU A 42 -17.53 8.66 0.18
N ARG A 43 -16.61 8.99 -0.72
CA ARG A 43 -15.36 9.71 -0.39
C ARG A 43 -15.35 11.05 -1.10
N ASN A 44 -15.24 12.13 -0.34
CA ASN A 44 -14.87 13.44 -0.84
C ASN A 44 -13.40 13.68 -0.53
N GLY A 45 -12.60 13.98 -1.53
CA GLY A 45 -11.17 14.11 -1.37
C GLY A 45 -10.61 15.32 -2.09
N PHE A 46 -9.75 16.05 -1.38
CA PHE A 46 -8.98 17.18 -1.90
C PHE A 46 -7.50 16.97 -1.60
N ILE A 47 -6.65 17.16 -2.60
CA ILE A 47 -5.18 17.21 -2.45
C ILE A 47 -4.69 18.45 -3.16
N SER A 48 -3.88 19.26 -2.47
CA SER A 48 -3.18 20.41 -3.03
C SER A 48 -1.69 20.29 -2.73
N ARG A 49 -0.86 20.57 -3.72
CA ARG A 49 0.61 20.67 -3.62
C ARG A 49 1.05 22.06 -4.09
N ASP A 50 1.53 22.84 -3.14
CA ASP A 50 2.19 24.11 -3.36
C ASP A 50 3.70 23.81 -3.47
N LYS A 51 4.22 23.84 -4.70
CA LYS A 51 5.60 23.53 -5.02
C LYS A 51 6.44 24.81 -4.98
N LYS A 52 7.59 24.74 -4.33
CA LYS A 52 8.50 25.88 -4.17
C LYS A 52 9.62 25.82 -5.21
N ASN A 53 10.15 26.98 -5.58
CA ASN A 53 11.29 27.11 -6.48
C ASN A 53 11.07 26.46 -7.86
N VAL A 54 9.83 26.46 -8.34
CA VAL A 54 9.42 25.94 -9.67
C VAL A 54 8.79 27.04 -10.49
N ALA A 55 8.55 26.77 -11.78
CA ALA A 55 7.88 27.72 -12.66
C ALA A 55 6.46 28.04 -12.17
N PRO A 56 5.97 29.27 -12.36
CA PRO A 56 4.60 29.62 -12.03
C PRO A 56 3.61 28.73 -12.77
N GLY A 57 2.68 28.09 -12.02
CA GLY A 57 1.67 27.21 -12.57
C GLY A 57 1.97 25.71 -12.43
N ASP A 58 3.10 25.33 -11.84
CA ASP A 58 3.46 23.94 -11.58
C ASP A 58 2.76 23.35 -10.34
N ASP A 59 2.10 24.19 -9.55
CA ASP A 59 1.26 23.74 -8.44
C ASP A 59 0.15 22.81 -8.92
N THR A 60 -0.19 21.83 -8.11
CA THR A 60 -1.25 20.89 -8.45
C THR A 60 -2.32 20.88 -7.37
N SER A 61 -3.58 20.81 -7.80
CA SER A 61 -4.71 20.59 -6.89
C SER A 61 -5.79 19.76 -7.56
N SER A 62 -6.42 18.89 -6.81
CA SER A 62 -7.52 18.07 -7.30
C SER A 62 -8.57 17.90 -6.21
N TRP A 63 -9.83 18.10 -6.60
CA TRP A 63 -10.97 17.88 -5.74
C TRP A 63 -11.97 16.96 -6.43
N VAL A 64 -12.30 15.85 -5.79
CA VAL A 64 -13.06 14.76 -6.38
C VAL A 64 -14.07 14.21 -5.38
N GLN A 65 -15.24 13.82 -5.88
CA GLN A 65 -16.19 12.98 -5.16
C GLN A 65 -16.20 11.58 -5.78
N SER A 66 -16.10 10.54 -4.95
CA SER A 66 -16.20 9.16 -5.39
C SER A 66 -17.28 8.40 -4.63
N ILE A 67 -17.91 7.47 -5.33
CA ILE A 67 -18.87 6.49 -4.82
C ILE A 67 -18.23 5.13 -5.08
N MET A 68 -17.70 4.49 -4.06
CA MET A 68 -17.11 3.17 -4.14
C MET A 68 -18.10 2.14 -3.64
N PHE A 69 -18.30 1.06 -4.36
CA PHE A 69 -19.20 -0.02 -3.98
C PHE A 69 -18.47 -1.35 -3.92
N ASN A 70 -18.90 -2.19 -2.99
CA ASN A 70 -18.47 -3.57 -2.86
C ASN A 70 -19.69 -4.40 -2.48
N ALA A 71 -19.94 -5.48 -3.24
CA ALA A 71 -20.97 -6.45 -2.91
C ALA A 71 -20.42 -7.85 -3.14
N GLU A 72 -20.60 -8.74 -2.17
CA GLU A 72 -20.15 -10.13 -2.22
C GLU A 72 -21.23 -11.03 -1.65
N SER A 73 -21.50 -12.16 -2.32
CA SER A 73 -22.35 -13.22 -1.78
C SER A 73 -21.64 -13.94 -0.61
N GLY A 74 -22.37 -14.63 0.23
CA GLY A 74 -21.78 -15.66 1.09
C GLY A 74 -21.28 -16.85 0.25
N PHE A 75 -20.52 -17.75 0.87
CA PHE A 75 -20.17 -19.02 0.24
C PHE A 75 -21.35 -19.98 0.28
N THR A 76 -21.56 -20.75 -0.81
CA THR A 76 -22.50 -21.86 -0.79
C THR A 76 -22.11 -22.89 0.29
N LYS A 77 -23.11 -23.57 0.87
CA LYS A 77 -22.88 -24.66 1.83
C LYS A 77 -22.29 -25.88 1.11
N GLY A 78 -21.64 -26.76 1.88
CA GLY A 78 -21.06 -28.01 1.40
C GLY A 78 -19.55 -28.08 1.63
N THR A 79 -18.91 -29.14 1.12
CA THR A 79 -17.45 -29.36 1.28
C THR A 79 -16.63 -28.29 0.56
N VAL A 80 -17.14 -27.83 -0.58
CA VAL A 80 -16.58 -26.72 -1.34
C VAL A 80 -17.66 -25.65 -1.51
N GLY A 81 -17.37 -24.46 -1.06
CA GLY A 81 -18.23 -23.29 -1.22
C GLY A 81 -17.79 -22.45 -2.39
N VAL A 82 -18.74 -21.78 -3.05
CA VAL A 82 -18.51 -20.80 -4.10
C VAL A 82 -19.16 -19.49 -3.71
N ALA A 83 -18.47 -18.38 -3.93
CA ALA A 83 -18.97 -17.02 -3.76
C ALA A 83 -18.62 -16.17 -4.97
N VAL A 84 -19.38 -15.10 -5.19
CA VAL A 84 -19.14 -14.12 -6.25
C VAL A 84 -19.20 -12.73 -5.68
N GLY A 85 -18.43 -11.81 -6.26
CA GLY A 85 -18.42 -10.42 -5.82
C GLY A 85 -18.17 -9.46 -6.96
N VAL A 86 -18.53 -8.21 -6.70
CA VAL A 86 -18.30 -7.07 -7.58
C VAL A 86 -17.74 -5.92 -6.75
N ILE A 87 -16.73 -5.24 -7.30
CA ILE A 87 -16.16 -4.02 -6.73
C ILE A 87 -16.10 -2.96 -7.82
N GLY A 88 -16.22 -1.71 -7.43
CA GLY A 88 -16.05 -0.64 -8.38
C GLY A 88 -16.22 0.74 -7.77
N ASP A 89 -16.00 1.74 -8.60
CA ASP A 89 -16.14 3.12 -8.25
C ASP A 89 -16.70 3.95 -9.42
N TYR A 90 -17.43 4.99 -9.04
CA TYR A 90 -17.83 6.07 -9.90
C TYR A 90 -17.39 7.38 -9.30
N SER A 91 -16.67 8.19 -10.05
CA SER A 91 -16.05 9.40 -9.56
C SER A 91 -16.34 10.58 -10.47
N PHE A 92 -16.39 11.78 -9.89
CA PHE A 92 -16.54 13.02 -10.63
C PHE A 92 -15.69 14.14 -10.02
N LYS A 93 -15.11 14.93 -10.91
CA LYS A 93 -14.26 16.07 -10.58
C LYS A 93 -15.14 17.23 -10.10
N LEU A 94 -14.74 17.86 -8.99
CA LEU A 94 -15.40 19.04 -8.41
C LEU A 94 -14.63 20.34 -8.66
N GLY A 95 -13.31 20.25 -8.82
CA GLY A 95 -12.41 21.38 -9.03
C GLY A 95 -12.23 21.76 -10.50
N PRO A 96 -11.50 22.83 -10.78
CA PRO A 96 -11.18 23.25 -12.14
C PRO A 96 -10.24 22.28 -12.84
N ASN A 97 -10.12 22.36 -14.19
CA ASN A 97 -9.19 21.54 -14.95
C ASN A 97 -7.74 21.98 -14.73
N LYS A 98 -7.53 23.28 -14.56
CA LYS A 98 -6.20 23.84 -14.34
C LYS A 98 -5.62 23.28 -13.03
N HIS A 99 -4.36 22.85 -13.08
CA HIS A 99 -3.62 22.26 -11.96
C HIS A 99 -4.12 20.91 -11.48
N SER A 100 -5.01 20.22 -12.19
CA SER A 100 -5.38 18.84 -11.87
C SER A 100 -4.14 17.93 -11.87
N GLY A 101 -4.14 16.95 -10.96
CA GLY A 101 -3.00 16.03 -10.82
C GLY A 101 -3.11 15.18 -9.55
N ASN A 102 -1.97 14.87 -8.98
CA ASN A 102 -1.85 14.15 -7.70
C ASN A 102 -2.40 12.71 -7.75
N GLN A 103 -2.49 12.11 -8.95
CA GLN A 103 -3.06 10.76 -9.14
C GLN A 103 -4.49 10.62 -8.60
N MET A 104 -5.25 11.70 -8.71
CA MET A 104 -6.63 11.78 -8.23
C MET A 104 -7.63 11.63 -9.35
N ILE A 105 -7.27 11.99 -10.57
CA ILE A 105 -8.15 12.13 -11.73
C ILE A 105 -7.46 11.54 -12.94
N PRO A 106 -8.08 10.64 -13.71
CA PRO A 106 -7.55 10.17 -14.98
C PRO A 106 -7.48 11.30 -16.02
N TRP A 107 -6.64 11.09 -17.04
CA TRP A 107 -6.44 12.04 -18.14
C TRP A 107 -7.04 11.49 -19.43
N GLU A 108 -7.68 12.35 -20.23
CA GLU A 108 -8.23 12.01 -21.55
C GLU A 108 -7.13 11.90 -22.61
N ASN A 109 -5.93 12.44 -22.31
CA ASN A 109 -4.80 12.49 -23.23
C ASN A 109 -3.47 12.23 -22.51
N ASP A 110 -2.50 11.76 -23.26
CA ASP A 110 -1.16 11.38 -22.75
C ASP A 110 -0.35 12.59 -22.26
N ASN A 111 -0.62 13.80 -22.76
CA ASN A 111 0.07 15.01 -22.33
C ASN A 111 -0.47 15.60 -21.02
N ARG A 112 -1.46 14.95 -20.41
CA ARG A 112 -2.07 15.32 -19.11
C ARG A 112 -2.58 16.76 -19.07
N SER A 113 -3.17 17.24 -20.15
CA SER A 113 -3.75 18.57 -20.25
C SER A 113 -5.26 18.60 -20.08
N ASP A 114 -5.94 17.48 -20.27
CA ASP A 114 -7.38 17.37 -20.22
C ASP A 114 -7.83 16.26 -19.24
N PRO A 115 -8.20 16.62 -17.99
CA PRO A 115 -8.65 15.65 -17.00
C PRO A 115 -10.10 15.27 -17.22
N TYR A 116 -10.45 14.00 -17.03
CA TYR A 116 -11.84 13.54 -17.06
C TYR A 116 -12.71 14.30 -16.06
N ASN A 117 -13.94 14.64 -16.47
CA ASN A 117 -14.94 15.23 -15.60
C ASN A 117 -15.66 14.18 -14.73
N GLN A 118 -15.82 12.97 -15.27
CA GLN A 118 -16.41 11.82 -14.58
C GLN A 118 -15.87 10.52 -15.16
N TRP A 119 -15.79 9.49 -14.34
CA TRP A 119 -15.30 8.17 -14.77
C TRP A 119 -15.82 7.07 -13.85
N ALA A 120 -15.80 5.83 -14.36
CA ALA A 120 -16.14 4.64 -13.60
C ALA A 120 -15.11 3.55 -13.84
N ARG A 121 -14.85 2.75 -12.80
CA ARG A 121 -13.93 1.62 -12.85
C ARG A 121 -14.50 0.47 -12.02
N GLY A 122 -13.97 -0.73 -12.20
CA GLY A 122 -14.37 -1.86 -11.38
C GLY A 122 -14.25 -3.19 -12.10
N GLY A 123 -14.72 -4.23 -11.44
CA GLY A 123 -14.71 -5.58 -11.95
C GLY A 123 -15.46 -6.54 -11.04
N ALA A 124 -15.40 -7.80 -11.43
CA ALA A 124 -16.01 -8.90 -10.69
C ALA A 124 -14.95 -9.94 -10.32
N TYR A 125 -15.26 -10.75 -9.34
CA TYR A 125 -14.45 -11.88 -8.93
C TYR A 125 -15.32 -13.05 -8.50
N ILE A 126 -14.73 -14.24 -8.57
CA ILE A 126 -15.30 -15.48 -8.05
C ILE A 126 -14.36 -16.06 -7.00
N LYS A 127 -14.92 -16.65 -5.96
CA LYS A 127 -14.17 -17.36 -4.93
C LYS A 127 -14.61 -18.82 -4.86
N ALA A 128 -13.66 -19.69 -4.61
CA ALA A 128 -13.92 -21.07 -4.22
C ALA A 128 -13.21 -21.33 -2.90
N ARG A 129 -13.89 -21.93 -1.92
CA ARG A 129 -13.32 -22.23 -0.61
C ARG A 129 -13.54 -23.68 -0.26
N ALA A 130 -12.48 -24.35 0.18
CA ALA A 130 -12.50 -25.66 0.76
C ALA A 130 -11.73 -25.62 2.08
N SER A 131 -12.35 -26.12 3.17
CA SER A 131 -11.76 -26.01 4.52
C SER A 131 -11.43 -24.54 4.85
N ASN A 132 -10.18 -24.22 5.16
CA ASN A 132 -9.68 -22.86 5.44
C ASN A 132 -8.83 -22.30 4.27
N THR A 133 -9.00 -22.83 3.08
CA THR A 133 -8.28 -22.39 1.89
C THR A 133 -9.25 -21.78 0.88
N THR A 134 -9.00 -20.53 0.52
CA THR A 134 -9.80 -19.76 -0.45
C THR A 134 -8.97 -19.45 -1.69
N LEU A 135 -9.53 -19.74 -2.86
CA LEU A 135 -9.04 -19.27 -4.15
C LEU A 135 -9.95 -18.15 -4.62
N THR A 136 -9.37 -17.03 -5.01
CA THR A 136 -10.06 -15.88 -5.60
C THR A 136 -9.54 -15.65 -7.02
N TYR A 137 -10.43 -15.47 -8.00
CA TYR A 137 -10.08 -15.09 -9.36
C TYR A 137 -10.91 -13.90 -9.81
N GLY A 138 -10.25 -12.89 -10.34
CA GLY A 138 -10.89 -11.69 -10.88
C GLY A 138 -10.24 -10.41 -10.39
N THR A 139 -11.00 -9.33 -10.34
CA THR A 139 -10.54 -7.99 -9.91
C THR A 139 -10.51 -7.89 -8.40
N GLN A 140 -9.37 -7.51 -7.83
CA GLN A 140 -9.10 -7.51 -6.39
C GLN A 140 -8.35 -6.25 -5.96
N VAL A 141 -8.56 -5.86 -4.71
CA VAL A 141 -7.68 -4.94 -3.98
C VAL A 141 -6.74 -5.79 -3.12
N LEU A 142 -5.44 -5.59 -3.26
CA LEU A 142 -4.43 -6.41 -2.62
C LEU A 142 -3.75 -5.66 -1.46
N ASP A 143 -3.44 -6.39 -0.39
CA ASP A 143 -2.65 -5.92 0.75
C ASP A 143 -1.47 -6.89 0.98
N ILE A 144 -0.61 -7.01 -0.04
CA ILE A 144 0.55 -7.89 -0.04
C ILE A 144 1.79 -6.99 -0.15
N PRO A 145 2.74 -7.00 0.80
CA PRO A 145 3.86 -6.04 0.84
C PRO A 145 4.65 -5.88 -0.47
N VAL A 146 4.72 -6.93 -1.28
CA VAL A 146 5.43 -6.94 -2.56
C VAL A 146 4.54 -6.66 -3.78
N LEU A 147 3.20 -6.62 -3.59
CA LEU A 147 2.21 -6.30 -4.63
C LEU A 147 0.96 -5.72 -3.96
N ALA A 148 1.03 -4.48 -3.51
CA ALA A 148 -0.04 -3.84 -2.75
C ALA A 148 -0.78 -2.79 -3.58
N SER A 149 -2.10 -2.81 -3.52
CA SER A 149 -2.95 -1.77 -4.08
C SER A 149 -2.72 -0.42 -3.39
N ASN A 150 -2.52 0.62 -4.17
CA ASN A 150 -2.53 1.98 -3.65
C ASN A 150 -3.96 2.36 -3.21
N THR A 151 -4.14 2.65 -1.92
CA THR A 151 -5.43 3.05 -1.33
C THR A 151 -5.41 4.46 -0.75
N ILE A 152 -4.29 5.19 -0.93
CA ILE A 152 -4.08 6.53 -0.33
C ILE A 152 -4.57 7.69 -1.23
N ARG A 153 -5.22 7.35 -2.35
CA ARG A 153 -5.85 8.30 -3.28
C ARG A 153 -7.38 8.22 -3.18
N MET A 154 -8.07 8.69 -4.20
CA MET A 154 -9.55 8.71 -4.20
C MET A 154 -10.16 7.33 -4.18
N VAL A 155 -9.65 6.45 -5.01
CA VAL A 155 -10.14 5.10 -5.26
C VAL A 155 -8.99 4.13 -5.23
N PRO A 156 -9.20 2.86 -4.90
CA PRO A 156 -8.12 1.89 -4.84
C PRO A 156 -7.59 1.54 -6.22
N GLU A 157 -6.33 1.15 -6.27
CA GLU A 157 -5.75 0.41 -7.37
C GLU A 157 -6.33 -1.00 -7.42
N TYR A 158 -6.61 -1.52 -8.62
CA TYR A 158 -7.18 -2.85 -8.81
C TYR A 158 -6.20 -3.75 -9.54
N PHE A 159 -5.99 -4.95 -9.02
CA PHE A 159 -5.28 -6.02 -9.70
C PHE A 159 -6.26 -7.08 -10.21
N THR A 160 -5.99 -7.66 -11.39
CA THR A 160 -6.75 -8.80 -11.89
C THR A 160 -5.88 -10.03 -11.99
N GLY A 161 -6.32 -11.10 -11.34
CA GLY A 161 -5.57 -12.35 -11.30
C GLY A 161 -6.17 -13.37 -10.35
N THR A 162 -5.35 -14.33 -9.99
CA THR A 162 -5.68 -15.41 -9.06
C THR A 162 -4.88 -15.29 -7.79
N LEU A 163 -5.54 -15.39 -6.63
CA LEU A 163 -4.91 -15.47 -5.32
C LEU A 163 -5.45 -16.69 -4.57
N ILE A 164 -4.57 -17.46 -3.99
CA ILE A 164 -4.88 -18.52 -3.02
C ILE A 164 -4.41 -18.02 -1.66
N THR A 165 -5.31 -18.09 -0.65
CA THR A 165 -5.00 -17.80 0.75
C THR A 165 -5.40 -19.00 1.58
N SER A 166 -4.50 -19.48 2.44
CA SER A 166 -4.71 -20.68 3.25
C SER A 166 -4.40 -20.40 4.73
N HIS A 167 -5.34 -20.76 5.59
CA HIS A 167 -5.26 -20.72 7.07
C HIS A 167 -5.38 -22.13 7.66
N GLU A 168 -4.99 -23.19 6.95
CA GLU A 168 -5.09 -24.59 7.38
C GLU A 168 -4.26 -24.87 8.65
N ILE A 169 -3.21 -24.12 8.86
CA ILE A 169 -2.34 -24.23 10.03
C ILE A 169 -2.63 -23.05 10.95
N LYS A 170 -2.90 -23.35 12.21
CA LYS A 170 -3.18 -22.33 13.22
C LYS A 170 -2.08 -21.28 13.28
N ASN A 171 -2.45 -20.00 13.29
CA ASN A 171 -1.56 -18.85 13.34
C ASN A 171 -0.68 -18.67 12.09
N LEU A 172 -0.87 -19.45 11.03
CA LEU A 172 -0.14 -19.35 9.77
C LEU A 172 -1.10 -18.99 8.65
N GLU A 173 -0.82 -17.88 7.97
CA GLU A 173 -1.39 -17.56 6.67
C GLU A 173 -0.34 -17.86 5.60
N VAL A 174 -0.73 -18.53 4.53
CA VAL A 174 0.10 -18.75 3.34
C VAL A 174 -0.64 -18.24 2.13
N ILE A 175 0.06 -17.51 1.27
CA ILE A 175 -0.50 -17.02 0.02
C ILE A 175 0.32 -17.49 -1.18
N ALA A 176 -0.36 -17.64 -2.31
CA ALA A 176 0.26 -17.79 -3.63
C ALA A 176 -0.68 -17.18 -4.69
N GLY A 177 -0.12 -16.42 -5.64
CA GLY A 177 -0.96 -15.75 -6.62
C GLY A 177 -0.26 -15.52 -7.96
N LYS A 178 -1.09 -15.21 -8.96
CA LYS A 178 -0.68 -14.78 -10.30
C LYS A 178 -1.57 -13.66 -10.76
N PHE A 179 -0.98 -12.52 -11.07
CA PHE A 179 -1.68 -11.34 -11.57
C PHE A 179 -1.16 -10.97 -12.96
N THR A 180 -2.04 -10.43 -13.80
CA THR A 180 -1.73 -10.13 -15.20
C THR A 180 -2.26 -8.79 -15.67
N LYS A 181 -2.96 -8.06 -14.80
CA LYS A 181 -3.46 -6.71 -15.09
C LYS A 181 -3.41 -5.89 -13.82
N ASP A 182 -3.07 -4.63 -14.00
CA ASP A 182 -3.14 -3.57 -13.02
C ASP A 182 -3.99 -2.41 -13.56
N GLN A 183 -4.65 -1.69 -12.67
CA GLN A 183 -5.41 -0.49 -12.94
C GLN A 183 -5.17 0.49 -11.80
N MET A 184 -4.27 1.45 -12.02
CA MET A 184 -3.96 2.47 -11.03
C MET A 184 -5.18 3.33 -10.69
N SER A 185 -5.12 4.04 -9.57
CA SER A 185 -6.20 4.90 -9.08
C SER A 185 -6.64 6.00 -10.05
N ASP A 186 -5.75 6.45 -10.92
CA ASP A 186 -5.98 7.47 -11.95
C ASP A 186 -6.00 6.92 -13.39
N GLN A 187 -6.36 5.64 -13.56
CA GLN A 187 -6.54 4.98 -14.85
C GLN A 187 -7.97 4.44 -14.99
N ILE A 188 -8.61 4.68 -16.15
CA ILE A 188 -9.93 4.12 -16.47
C ILE A 188 -9.80 2.72 -17.04
N ALA A 189 -8.85 2.52 -17.96
CA ALA A 189 -8.49 1.22 -18.49
C ALA A 189 -7.43 0.54 -17.60
N THR A 190 -7.20 -0.74 -17.84
CA THR A 190 -6.02 -1.41 -17.27
C THR A 190 -4.74 -0.81 -17.86
N ASP A 191 -3.61 -1.11 -17.27
CA ASP A 191 -2.26 -0.61 -17.55
C ASP A 191 -1.69 -0.90 -18.95
N GLN A 192 -2.53 -1.29 -19.91
CA GLN A 192 -2.13 -1.62 -21.29
C GLN A 192 -1.06 -2.73 -21.36
N ASN A 193 -1.05 -3.67 -20.43
CA ASN A 193 -0.11 -4.78 -20.28
C ASN A 193 1.30 -4.39 -19.78
N ASN A 194 1.47 -3.29 -19.09
CA ASN A 194 2.71 -3.04 -18.36
C ASN A 194 2.95 -4.14 -17.31
N LEU A 195 1.92 -4.56 -16.57
CA LEU A 195 1.95 -5.77 -15.78
C LEU A 195 1.76 -7.00 -16.68
N LYS A 196 2.83 -7.50 -17.25
CA LYS A 196 2.76 -8.70 -18.11
C LYS A 196 2.38 -9.96 -17.32
N ARG A 197 2.97 -10.15 -16.15
CA ARG A 197 2.73 -11.24 -15.20
C ARG A 197 3.48 -10.99 -13.90
N ALA A 198 2.79 -11.05 -12.79
CA ALA A 198 3.38 -11.10 -11.46
C ALA A 198 3.02 -12.43 -10.79
N TYR A 199 4.00 -13.19 -10.32
CA TYR A 199 3.80 -14.27 -9.35
C TYR A 199 4.11 -13.73 -7.97
N VAL A 200 3.24 -13.99 -7.00
CA VAL A 200 3.43 -13.65 -5.60
C VAL A 200 3.30 -14.89 -4.74
N TRP A 201 4.07 -14.94 -3.66
CA TRP A 201 3.97 -15.96 -2.64
C TRP A 201 4.36 -15.37 -1.30
N GLY A 202 3.90 -15.94 -0.22
CA GLY A 202 4.28 -15.46 1.10
C GLY A 202 3.65 -16.25 2.23
N ALA A 203 4.16 -15.98 3.42
CA ALA A 203 3.65 -16.52 4.65
C ALA A 203 3.78 -15.49 5.77
N LYS A 204 2.78 -15.47 6.65
CA LYS A 204 2.77 -14.71 7.90
C LYS A 204 2.46 -15.65 9.05
N TYR A 205 3.30 -15.62 10.07
CA TYR A 205 3.17 -16.50 11.23
C TYR A 205 3.18 -15.74 12.55
N LYS A 206 2.19 -16.05 13.39
CA LYS A 206 2.13 -15.56 14.77
C LYS A 206 2.69 -16.66 15.69
N PHE A 207 3.94 -16.49 16.11
CA PHE A 207 4.62 -17.45 17.01
C PHE A 207 3.95 -17.51 18.39
N ASN A 208 3.59 -16.32 18.91
CA ASN A 208 2.87 -16.13 20.16
C ASN A 208 2.26 -14.71 20.18
N ASP A 209 1.70 -14.28 21.32
CA ASP A 209 1.06 -12.95 21.43
C ASP A 209 2.04 -11.78 21.36
N GLN A 210 3.34 -12.05 21.46
CA GLN A 210 4.37 -11.03 21.45
C GLN A 210 5.20 -11.03 20.16
N LEU A 211 5.33 -12.18 19.48
CA LEU A 211 6.21 -12.34 18.32
C LEU A 211 5.44 -12.82 17.11
N SER A 212 5.59 -12.08 16.02
CA SER A 212 5.13 -12.46 14.69
C SER A 212 6.19 -12.12 13.64
N GLY A 213 6.08 -12.72 12.47
CA GLY A 213 6.92 -12.39 11.33
C GLY A 213 6.27 -12.80 10.03
N SER A 214 6.73 -12.21 8.95
CA SER A 214 6.26 -12.54 7.62
C SER A 214 7.40 -12.55 6.59
N TYR A 215 7.16 -13.23 5.48
CA TYR A 215 8.00 -13.21 4.30
C TYR A 215 7.13 -13.28 3.05
N TYR A 216 7.44 -12.43 2.09
CA TYR A 216 6.75 -12.38 0.79
C TYR A 216 7.77 -12.27 -0.35
N GLY A 217 7.43 -12.84 -1.49
CA GLY A 217 8.22 -12.76 -2.72
C GLY A 217 7.35 -12.43 -3.92
N LEU A 218 7.94 -11.73 -4.87
CA LEU A 218 7.36 -11.32 -6.15
C LEU A 218 8.35 -11.64 -7.28
N ASP A 219 7.86 -12.24 -8.36
CA ASP A 219 8.51 -12.32 -9.67
C ASP A 219 7.61 -11.62 -10.69
N SER A 220 7.96 -10.41 -11.07
CA SER A 220 7.26 -9.61 -12.08
C SER A 220 8.04 -9.62 -13.39
N LYS A 221 7.43 -10.24 -14.40
CA LYS A 221 8.09 -10.54 -15.69
C LYS A 221 8.59 -9.29 -16.41
N ASP A 222 9.85 -9.32 -16.81
CA ASP A 222 10.56 -8.24 -17.53
C ASP A 222 10.63 -6.93 -16.71
N ALA A 223 10.52 -7.02 -15.38
CA ALA A 223 10.54 -5.88 -14.49
C ALA A 223 11.49 -6.10 -13.30
N LEU A 224 11.12 -6.96 -12.38
CA LEU A 224 11.87 -7.14 -11.13
C LEU A 224 11.53 -8.44 -10.40
N THR A 225 12.45 -8.86 -9.55
CA THR A 225 12.19 -9.79 -8.45
C THR A 225 12.30 -9.01 -7.13
N ARG A 226 11.34 -9.20 -6.23
CA ARG A 226 11.31 -8.51 -4.93
C ARG A 226 10.98 -9.46 -3.79
N HIS A 227 11.68 -9.30 -2.70
CA HIS A 227 11.45 -10.01 -1.45
C HIS A 227 11.20 -9.00 -0.34
N TYR A 228 10.30 -9.33 0.57
CA TYR A 228 10.01 -8.58 1.78
C TYR A 228 10.04 -9.52 2.98
N ALA A 229 10.58 -9.06 4.09
CA ALA A 229 10.49 -9.76 5.36
C ALA A 229 10.25 -8.76 6.49
N ASP A 230 9.47 -9.18 7.50
CA ASP A 230 9.31 -8.45 8.74
C ASP A 230 9.33 -9.38 9.96
N VAL A 231 9.79 -8.83 11.07
CA VAL A 231 9.68 -9.42 12.41
C VAL A 231 9.20 -8.35 13.36
N ASN A 232 8.08 -8.62 14.04
CA ASN A 232 7.50 -7.73 15.03
C ASN A 232 7.55 -8.38 16.42
N PHE A 233 8.09 -7.65 17.40
CA PHE A 233 8.15 -8.09 18.79
C PHE A 233 7.54 -7.05 19.73
N LYS A 234 6.47 -7.43 20.42
CA LYS A 234 5.77 -6.60 21.40
C LYS A 234 6.10 -7.03 22.80
N GLN A 235 6.73 -6.15 23.58
CA GLN A 235 7.02 -6.31 24.99
C GLN A 235 5.98 -5.55 25.84
N PRO A 236 5.09 -6.21 26.55
CA PRO A 236 4.27 -5.57 27.58
C PRO A 236 5.17 -5.07 28.72
N LEU A 237 4.97 -3.82 29.15
CA LEU A 237 5.70 -3.22 30.26
C LEU A 237 4.83 -3.07 31.52
N SER A 238 3.55 -2.72 31.32
CA SER A 238 2.54 -2.65 32.36
C SER A 238 1.15 -2.93 31.77
N ALA A 239 0.11 -2.80 32.55
CA ALA A 239 -1.27 -2.98 32.08
C ALA A 239 -1.68 -1.97 30.98
N ASP A 240 -1.08 -0.77 30.96
CA ASP A 240 -1.39 0.32 30.05
C ASP A 240 -0.22 0.72 29.16
N SER A 241 0.91 -0.01 29.19
CA SER A 241 2.09 0.34 28.40
C SER A 241 2.77 -0.86 27.75
N SER A 242 3.31 -0.63 26.57
CA SER A 242 4.07 -1.62 25.81
C SER A 242 5.14 -0.96 24.97
N LEU A 243 6.18 -1.72 24.65
CA LEU A 243 7.21 -1.37 23.70
C LEU A 243 7.18 -2.41 22.56
N THR A 244 7.05 -1.92 21.32
CA THR A 244 7.02 -2.77 20.13
C THR A 244 8.24 -2.46 19.28
N TYR A 245 8.99 -3.48 18.91
CA TYR A 245 10.08 -3.40 17.95
C TYR A 245 9.60 -4.03 16.64
N ASP A 246 9.93 -3.38 15.52
CA ASP A 246 9.66 -3.88 14.19
C ASP A 246 10.93 -3.75 13.33
N LEU A 247 11.35 -4.86 12.74
CA LEU A 247 12.43 -4.91 11.75
C LEU A 247 11.82 -5.41 10.44
N SER A 248 11.80 -4.56 9.44
CA SER A 248 11.23 -4.85 8.13
C SER A 248 12.16 -4.41 7.01
N GLY A 249 12.03 -5.02 5.82
CA GLY A 249 12.87 -4.64 4.70
C GLY A 249 12.55 -5.35 3.40
N TYR A 250 13.09 -4.78 2.33
CA TYR A 250 12.99 -5.28 0.97
C TYR A 250 14.37 -5.55 0.37
N HIS A 251 14.43 -6.60 -0.43
CA HIS A 251 15.47 -6.85 -1.41
C HIS A 251 14.84 -6.85 -2.80
N THR A 252 15.38 -6.06 -3.73
CA THR A 252 14.88 -5.95 -5.11
C THR A 252 16.01 -6.15 -6.09
N GLU A 253 15.80 -6.99 -7.10
CA GLU A 253 16.65 -7.14 -8.27
C GLU A 253 15.86 -6.71 -9.51
N TRP A 254 16.37 -5.74 -10.25
CA TRP A 254 15.75 -5.26 -11.48
C TRP A 254 16.21 -6.07 -12.67
N ASP A 255 15.28 -6.43 -13.56
CA ASP A 255 15.60 -7.06 -14.83
C ASP A 255 16.36 -6.09 -15.74
N LYS A 256 17.21 -6.62 -16.61
CA LYS A 256 17.91 -5.82 -17.60
C LYS A 256 16.93 -5.18 -18.57
N GLY A 257 16.99 -3.85 -18.71
CA GLY A 257 16.08 -3.09 -19.57
C GLY A 257 14.69 -2.90 -19.01
N ALA A 258 14.48 -3.17 -17.71
CA ALA A 258 13.24 -2.81 -17.05
C ALA A 258 13.00 -1.31 -17.13
N SER A 259 11.77 -0.93 -17.51
CA SER A 259 11.33 0.46 -17.47
C SER A 259 10.99 0.79 -16.01
N ALA A 260 11.79 1.66 -15.39
CA ALA A 260 11.48 2.25 -14.10
C ALA A 260 11.11 3.72 -14.29
N SER A 261 10.22 4.26 -13.44
CA SER A 261 9.73 5.64 -13.55
C SER A 261 10.82 6.67 -13.41
N ILE A 262 11.88 6.30 -12.72
CA ILE A 262 13.11 7.09 -12.58
C ILE A 262 14.25 6.13 -12.87
N SER A 263 15.23 6.58 -13.67
CA SER A 263 16.46 5.83 -13.87
C SER A 263 17.18 5.66 -12.53
N LYS A 264 16.92 4.57 -11.85
CA LYS A 264 17.30 4.34 -10.46
C LYS A 264 18.48 3.42 -10.29
N TYR A 265 19.00 2.90 -11.41
CA TYR A 265 20.21 2.09 -11.44
C TYR A 265 21.14 2.57 -12.54
N ASP A 266 22.42 2.34 -12.36
CA ASP A 266 23.43 2.57 -13.38
C ASP A 266 23.32 1.46 -14.42
N ASP A 267 22.87 1.78 -15.63
CA ASP A 267 22.75 0.82 -16.76
C ASP A 267 24.09 0.18 -17.15
N THR A 268 25.21 0.77 -16.74
CA THR A 268 26.54 0.20 -16.95
C THR A 268 26.93 -0.84 -15.91
N SER A 269 26.23 -0.88 -14.78
CA SER A 269 26.46 -1.85 -13.71
C SER A 269 25.76 -3.19 -14.01
N SER A 270 26.45 -4.29 -13.76
CA SER A 270 25.83 -5.62 -13.75
C SER A 270 24.96 -5.85 -12.51
N ASP A 271 25.18 -5.10 -11.43
CA ASP A 271 24.43 -5.15 -10.20
C ASP A 271 23.32 -4.08 -10.22
N ARG A 272 22.07 -4.52 -10.31
CA ARG A 272 20.84 -3.73 -10.32
C ARG A 272 20.02 -3.98 -9.06
N SER A 273 20.67 -4.31 -7.97
CA SER A 273 20.01 -4.60 -6.71
C SER A 273 19.82 -3.38 -5.84
N ASN A 274 18.78 -3.44 -5.02
CA ASN A 274 18.53 -2.52 -3.91
C ASN A 274 18.14 -3.33 -2.67
N ASN A 275 18.64 -2.89 -1.52
CA ASN A 275 18.16 -3.33 -0.21
C ASN A 275 17.72 -2.10 0.55
N ILE A 276 16.48 -2.07 1.02
CA ILE A 276 15.97 -1.05 1.93
C ILE A 276 15.40 -1.73 3.17
N TRP A 277 15.77 -1.28 4.34
CA TRP A 277 15.31 -1.84 5.60
C TRP A 277 15.09 -0.76 6.65
N ALA A 278 14.24 -1.04 7.60
CA ALA A 278 13.95 -0.16 8.73
C ALA A 278 13.87 -0.95 10.04
N LEU A 279 14.32 -0.29 11.10
CA LEU A 279 14.12 -0.73 12.47
C LEU A 279 13.36 0.36 13.20
N SER A 280 12.23 0.03 13.80
CA SER A 280 11.46 0.95 14.63
C SER A 280 11.25 0.45 16.05
N ALA A 281 11.11 1.40 16.97
CA ALA A 281 10.71 1.16 18.35
C ALA A 281 9.53 2.08 18.68
N THR A 282 8.40 1.47 19.04
CA THR A 282 7.14 2.18 19.34
C THR A 282 6.75 1.96 20.80
N TYR A 283 6.75 3.04 21.57
CA TYR A 283 6.29 3.06 22.96
C TYR A 283 4.85 3.54 23.02
N ASN A 284 3.98 2.72 23.59
CA ASN A 284 2.58 3.05 23.85
C ASN A 284 2.36 3.18 25.37
N LYS A 285 1.69 4.25 25.78
CA LYS A 285 1.24 4.44 27.17
C LYS A 285 -0.07 5.21 27.22
N GLY A 286 -1.14 4.52 27.66
CA GLY A 286 -2.48 5.10 27.63
C GLY A 286 -2.83 5.66 26.27
N PRO A 287 -3.21 6.96 26.16
CA PRO A 287 -3.56 7.57 24.87
C PRO A 287 -2.36 7.98 24.01
N HIS A 288 -1.13 7.83 24.49
CA HIS A 288 0.08 8.32 23.85
C HIS A 288 0.84 7.20 23.15
N THR A 289 1.33 7.47 21.94
CA THR A 289 2.25 6.62 21.20
C THR A 289 3.42 7.44 20.70
N VAL A 290 4.64 7.00 20.97
CA VAL A 290 5.88 7.59 20.43
C VAL A 290 6.62 6.53 19.64
N MET A 291 7.05 6.83 18.42
CA MET A 291 7.86 5.94 17.60
C MET A 291 9.15 6.63 17.19
N LEU A 292 10.25 5.91 17.30
CA LEU A 292 11.54 6.23 16.68
C LEU A 292 11.81 5.15 15.62
N ALA A 293 12.17 5.57 14.39
CA ALA A 293 12.49 4.64 13.32
C ALA A 293 13.75 5.10 12.56
N TYR A 294 14.63 4.16 12.26
CA TYR A 294 15.76 4.32 11.36
C TYR A 294 15.55 3.48 10.12
N GLN A 295 15.79 4.06 8.95
CA GLN A 295 15.70 3.39 7.65
C GLN A 295 16.97 3.61 6.84
N GLN A 296 17.36 2.63 6.04
CA GLN A 296 18.52 2.72 5.16
C GLN A 296 18.29 1.98 3.84
N SER A 297 18.64 2.65 2.74
CA SER A 297 18.71 2.11 1.39
C SER A 297 20.16 1.86 0.98
N THR A 298 20.46 0.68 0.45
CA THR A 298 21.80 0.27 -0.01
C THR A 298 21.71 -0.46 -1.35
N GLY A 299 22.83 -0.60 -2.04
CA GLY A 299 22.89 -1.21 -3.37
C GLY A 299 23.17 -0.19 -4.46
N ASN A 300 23.16 -0.65 -5.70
CA ASN A 300 23.45 0.19 -6.87
C ASN A 300 22.23 0.91 -7.47
N SER A 301 21.05 0.67 -6.91
CA SER A 301 19.83 1.40 -7.26
C SER A 301 19.18 2.01 -6.02
N ALA A 302 18.23 2.94 -6.21
CA ALA A 302 17.26 3.31 -5.20
C ALA A 302 16.16 2.23 -5.11
N TYR A 303 15.40 2.21 -4.02
CA TYR A 303 14.12 1.51 -4.02
C TYR A 303 13.16 2.25 -4.94
N ASP A 304 12.46 1.52 -5.80
CA ASP A 304 11.44 2.06 -6.67
C ASP A 304 10.23 1.12 -6.75
N TYR A 305 9.11 1.71 -7.09
CA TYR A 305 7.89 1.01 -7.45
C TYR A 305 7.98 0.64 -8.93
N GLY A 306 7.72 -0.60 -9.29
CA GLY A 306 7.93 -1.11 -10.64
C GLY A 306 6.96 -0.60 -11.70
N GLU A 307 6.37 0.56 -11.55
CA GLU A 307 5.37 1.15 -12.45
C GLU A 307 4.38 0.13 -12.98
N ASN A 308 3.37 -0.22 -12.21
CA ASN A 308 2.40 -1.27 -12.50
C ASN A 308 2.95 -2.71 -12.43
N ALA A 309 4.21 -2.90 -12.12
CA ALA A 309 4.79 -4.23 -12.02
C ALA A 309 4.72 -4.84 -10.62
N ASP A 310 4.51 -4.02 -9.59
CA ASP A 310 4.51 -4.38 -8.18
C ASP A 310 3.54 -3.56 -7.31
N GLY A 311 2.59 -2.89 -7.95
CA GLY A 311 1.77 -1.86 -7.32
C GLY A 311 2.46 -0.51 -7.34
N PHE A 312 1.72 0.54 -7.00
CA PHE A 312 2.20 1.91 -7.14
C PHE A 312 2.16 2.67 -5.80
N GLN A 313 3.33 3.10 -5.34
CA GLN A 313 3.49 3.91 -4.13
C GLN A 313 2.91 3.28 -2.86
N SER A 314 3.11 1.98 -2.68
CA SER A 314 2.79 1.28 -1.43
C SER A 314 4.06 0.63 -0.90
N ILE A 315 4.57 1.11 0.24
CA ILE A 315 5.76 0.58 0.91
C ILE A 315 5.43 0.28 2.38
N TYR A 316 5.88 -0.86 2.86
CA TYR A 316 5.62 -1.34 4.23
C TYR A 316 6.82 -1.04 5.14
N LEU A 317 7.28 0.21 5.09
CA LEU A 317 8.33 0.76 5.96
C LEU A 317 7.80 2.01 6.67
N PRO A 318 8.30 2.34 7.87
CA PRO A 318 7.73 3.39 8.70
C PRO A 318 7.96 4.82 8.19
N ASN A 319 9.06 5.08 7.46
CA ASN A 319 9.45 6.42 7.03
C ASN A 319 8.77 6.76 5.68
N SER A 320 7.42 6.85 5.69
CA SER A 320 6.62 7.06 4.48
C SER A 320 5.42 7.96 4.75
N TYR A 321 5.44 9.18 4.17
CA TYR A 321 4.34 10.13 4.21
C TYR A 321 4.07 10.76 2.85
N LEU A 322 4.70 11.91 2.51
CA LEU A 322 4.76 12.46 1.16
C LEU A 322 5.95 11.90 0.40
N SER A 323 7.12 11.85 1.05
CA SER A 323 8.29 11.08 0.62
C SER A 323 8.36 9.74 1.35
N ASP A 324 9.00 8.75 0.71
CA ASP A 324 9.23 7.43 1.27
C ASP A 324 10.68 7.24 1.76
N PHE A 325 11.52 8.29 1.63
CA PHE A 325 12.92 8.30 2.09
C PHE A 325 13.69 7.08 1.55
N ASN A 326 13.53 6.82 0.27
CA ASN A 326 13.99 5.60 -0.41
C ASN A 326 15.06 5.85 -1.48
N GLY A 327 15.68 7.02 -1.47
CA GLY A 327 16.75 7.40 -2.40
C GLY A 327 17.96 6.44 -2.34
N ARG A 328 18.77 6.43 -3.39
CA ARG A 328 19.97 5.58 -3.44
C ARG A 328 20.97 5.99 -2.35
N GLY A 329 21.35 5.02 -1.51
CA GLY A 329 22.30 5.22 -0.40
C GLY A 329 21.72 5.97 0.80
N GLU A 330 20.48 6.38 0.71
CA GLU A 330 19.82 7.19 1.74
C GLU A 330 19.72 6.47 3.07
N LYS A 331 19.92 7.25 4.12
CA LYS A 331 19.62 6.92 5.49
C LYS A 331 18.60 7.91 6.02
N SER A 332 17.64 7.47 6.82
CA SER A 332 16.68 8.39 7.42
C SER A 332 16.35 8.04 8.87
N LEU A 333 16.00 9.06 9.63
CA LEU A 333 15.55 8.94 11.02
C LEU A 333 14.20 9.64 11.17
N GLN A 334 13.26 8.96 11.81
CA GLN A 334 11.92 9.47 12.09
C GLN A 334 11.65 9.51 13.59
N LEU A 335 11.05 10.59 14.04
CA LEU A 335 10.36 10.67 15.32
C LEU A 335 8.90 10.99 15.06
N GLN A 336 8.01 10.12 15.56
CA GLN A 336 6.56 10.28 15.45
C GLN A 336 5.93 10.31 16.85
N TYR A 337 4.92 11.14 17.00
CA TYR A 337 4.03 11.16 18.13
C TYR A 337 2.58 11.06 17.68
N ASN A 338 1.81 10.20 18.34
CA ASN A 338 0.37 10.08 18.15
C ASN A 338 -0.33 10.19 19.49
N VAL A 339 -1.49 10.84 19.53
CA VAL A 339 -2.34 10.94 20.72
C VAL A 339 -3.80 10.68 20.36
N ASP A 340 -4.46 9.84 21.15
CA ASP A 340 -5.92 9.67 21.15
C ASP A 340 -6.54 10.73 22.06
N LEU A 341 -7.19 11.72 21.47
CA LEU A 341 -7.84 12.82 22.18
C LEU A 341 -9.18 12.41 22.81
N GLY A 342 -9.63 11.19 22.59
CA GLY A 342 -10.77 10.61 23.29
C GLY A 342 -10.57 10.58 24.80
N ALA A 343 -9.35 10.30 25.24
CA ALA A 343 -8.97 10.34 26.66
C ALA A 343 -9.05 11.74 27.28
N PHE A 344 -9.12 12.78 26.44
CA PHE A 344 -9.20 14.20 26.86
C PHE A 344 -10.58 14.81 26.55
N GLY A 345 -11.61 13.97 26.37
CA GLY A 345 -12.99 14.42 26.22
C GLY A 345 -13.46 14.64 24.77
N VAL A 346 -12.67 14.26 23.75
CA VAL A 346 -13.06 14.31 22.33
C VAL A 346 -13.00 12.92 21.69
N PRO A 347 -13.96 12.02 22.00
CA PRO A 347 -13.95 10.66 21.48
C PRO A 347 -13.90 10.60 19.95
N GLY A 348 -13.00 9.79 19.42
CA GLY A 348 -12.83 9.61 17.97
C GLY A 348 -11.91 10.61 17.30
N LEU A 349 -11.37 11.61 18.03
CA LEU A 349 -10.35 12.51 17.50
C LEU A 349 -8.95 11.98 17.85
N SER A 350 -8.09 11.90 16.86
CA SER A 350 -6.66 11.63 17.04
C SER A 350 -5.81 12.67 16.32
N PHE A 351 -4.61 12.90 16.86
CA PHE A 351 -3.59 13.74 16.25
C PHE A 351 -2.31 12.95 16.10
N THR A 352 -1.67 13.05 14.94
CA THR A 352 -0.35 12.48 14.64
C THR A 352 0.55 13.60 14.13
N THR A 353 1.77 13.66 14.63
CA THR A 353 2.84 14.51 14.09
C THR A 353 4.10 13.69 13.95
N ALA A 354 4.89 13.98 12.92
CA ALA A 354 6.18 13.32 12.69
C ALA A 354 7.17 14.28 12.05
N TYR A 355 8.44 14.04 12.32
CA TYR A 355 9.53 14.63 11.58
C TYR A 355 10.45 13.52 11.08
N VAL A 356 10.73 13.54 9.78
CA VAL A 356 11.65 12.62 9.13
C VAL A 356 12.79 13.43 8.52
N TYR A 357 14.00 12.95 8.69
CA TYR A 357 15.19 13.55 8.10
C TYR A 357 16.01 12.47 7.39
N GLY A 358 16.29 12.69 6.09
CA GLY A 358 17.07 11.82 5.21
C GLY A 358 18.40 12.48 4.82
N TRP A 359 19.45 11.67 4.71
CA TRP A 359 20.81 12.12 4.33
C TRP A 359 21.56 11.03 3.56
N ASP A 360 22.73 11.39 3.00
CA ASP A 360 23.60 10.54 2.20
C ASP A 360 22.95 10.07 0.88
N ILE A 361 22.00 10.85 0.32
CA ILE A 361 21.37 10.51 -0.95
C ILE A 361 22.37 10.69 -2.09
N ASN A 362 22.57 9.62 -2.87
CA ASN A 362 23.48 9.59 -4.00
C ASN A 362 22.74 9.93 -5.29
N THR A 363 22.93 11.14 -5.80
CA THR A 363 22.27 11.63 -7.04
C THR A 363 23.03 11.34 -8.33
N TYR A 364 24.23 10.75 -8.28
CA TYR A 364 25.00 10.41 -9.49
C TYR A 364 24.34 9.36 -10.39
N ALA A 365 23.49 8.51 -9.80
CA ALA A 365 22.86 7.41 -10.51
C ALA A 365 21.72 7.83 -11.46
N TYR A 366 21.35 9.09 -11.47
CA TYR A 366 20.12 9.55 -12.13
C TYR A 366 20.38 10.24 -13.48
N ASN A 367 21.51 9.97 -14.14
CA ASN A 367 21.89 10.58 -15.44
C ASN A 367 21.76 12.12 -15.52
N ASN A 368 21.67 12.78 -14.39
CA ASN A 368 21.65 14.22 -14.30
C ASN A 368 23.07 14.73 -14.07
N THR A 369 23.63 15.42 -15.07
CA THR A 369 25.00 15.93 -15.00
C THR A 369 25.14 17.22 -14.21
N ALA A 370 24.03 17.86 -13.86
CA ALA A 370 24.03 19.10 -13.10
C ALA A 370 23.84 18.82 -11.60
N ASN A 371 24.75 19.34 -10.76
CA ASN A 371 24.66 19.29 -9.30
C ASN A 371 24.61 17.89 -8.68
N THR A 372 25.34 16.92 -9.24
CA THR A 372 25.44 15.59 -8.65
C THR A 372 26.21 15.58 -7.35
N THR A 373 25.74 14.83 -6.37
CA THR A 373 26.35 14.69 -5.05
C THR A 373 26.06 13.31 -4.46
N ARG A 374 26.85 12.92 -3.44
CA ARG A 374 26.56 11.74 -2.60
C ARG A 374 25.98 12.12 -1.24
N ASN A 375 25.74 13.41 -1.01
CA ASN A 375 25.35 13.95 0.30
C ASN A 375 24.06 14.79 0.20
N ALA A 376 23.20 14.50 -0.78
CA ALA A 376 21.89 15.15 -0.84
C ALA A 376 21.04 14.75 0.38
N LYS A 377 20.09 15.57 0.70
CA LYS A 377 19.28 15.46 1.91
C LYS A 377 17.83 15.73 1.59
N GLU A 378 16.95 15.16 2.38
CA GLU A 378 15.54 15.53 2.42
C GLU A 378 14.99 15.54 3.84
N SER A 379 13.87 16.20 4.04
CA SER A 379 13.16 16.21 5.31
C SER A 379 11.68 16.45 5.11
N GLU A 380 10.88 15.91 6.01
CA GLU A 380 9.44 16.11 6.01
C GLU A 380 8.94 16.35 7.44
N PHE A 381 8.13 17.39 7.59
CA PHE A 381 7.33 17.62 8.79
C PHE A 381 5.88 17.30 8.46
N PHE A 382 5.35 16.27 9.10
CA PHE A 382 4.02 15.73 8.86
C PHE A 382 3.09 15.98 10.04
N ASN A 383 1.83 16.35 9.73
CA ASN A 383 0.76 16.50 10.71
C ASN A 383 -0.53 15.88 10.18
N GLN A 384 -1.30 15.23 11.05
CA GLN A 384 -2.61 14.70 10.72
C GLN A 384 -3.59 14.82 11.89
N PHE A 385 -4.76 15.36 11.60
CA PHE A 385 -5.95 15.20 12.43
C PHE A 385 -6.90 14.21 11.77
N LYS A 386 -7.44 13.28 12.55
CA LYS A 386 -8.48 12.36 12.10
C LYS A 386 -9.59 12.33 13.16
N TYR A 387 -10.79 12.64 12.72
CA TYR A 387 -12.00 12.53 13.54
C TYR A 387 -12.92 11.45 12.96
N THR A 388 -13.45 10.57 13.79
CA THR A 388 -14.44 9.57 13.40
C THR A 388 -15.64 9.66 14.33
N VAL A 389 -16.82 9.82 13.78
CA VAL A 389 -18.08 9.89 14.54
C VAL A 389 -18.33 8.56 15.24
N GLN A 390 -18.50 8.57 16.57
CA GLN A 390 -18.54 7.37 17.40
C GLN A 390 -19.95 6.76 17.55
N SER A 391 -21.02 7.56 17.37
CA SER A 391 -22.40 7.13 17.60
C SER A 391 -23.39 7.89 16.74
N GLY A 392 -24.67 7.48 16.81
CA GLY A 392 -25.77 8.08 16.08
C GLY A 392 -25.83 7.67 14.62
N PHE A 393 -26.66 8.34 13.83
CA PHE A 393 -26.88 8.03 12.40
C PHE A 393 -25.65 8.22 11.52
N ALA A 394 -24.72 9.07 11.94
CA ALA A 394 -23.47 9.35 11.23
C ALA A 394 -22.28 8.51 11.76
N LYS A 395 -22.53 7.46 12.58
CA LYS A 395 -21.45 6.61 13.11
C LYS A 395 -20.58 6.05 12.00
N GLY A 396 -19.25 6.21 12.16
CA GLY A 396 -18.27 5.77 11.18
C GLY A 396 -17.89 6.81 10.13
N VAL A 397 -18.65 7.92 9.99
CA VAL A 397 -18.21 9.06 9.18
C VAL A 397 -16.90 9.58 9.71
N SER A 398 -15.91 9.77 8.84
CA SER A 398 -14.58 10.25 9.26
C SER A 398 -14.10 11.42 8.39
N LEU A 399 -13.48 12.39 9.05
CA LEU A 399 -12.78 13.50 8.43
C LEU A 399 -11.29 13.36 8.76
N ARG A 400 -10.44 13.45 7.74
CA ARG A 400 -8.98 13.42 7.87
C ARG A 400 -8.38 14.63 7.18
N LEU A 401 -7.63 15.41 7.93
CA LEU A 401 -6.80 16.51 7.45
C LEU A 401 -5.33 16.12 7.62
N ARG A 402 -4.56 16.19 6.54
CA ARG A 402 -3.11 15.96 6.54
C ARG A 402 -2.39 17.16 5.97
N GLU A 403 -1.22 17.43 6.53
CA GLU A 403 -0.30 18.44 6.02
C GLU A 403 1.12 17.86 6.06
N SER A 404 1.84 18.01 4.97
CA SER A 404 3.25 17.65 4.82
C SER A 404 4.03 18.86 4.32
N ILE A 405 5.09 19.21 5.04
CA ILE A 405 6.05 20.24 4.65
C ILE A 405 7.33 19.52 4.29
N TYR A 406 7.56 19.33 2.98
CA TYR A 406 8.70 18.62 2.43
C TYR A 406 9.76 19.57 1.92
N ARG A 407 11.02 19.31 2.24
CA ARG A 407 12.20 20.09 1.82
C ARG A 407 13.35 19.17 1.47
N ASN A 408 14.12 19.54 0.44
CA ASN A 408 15.28 18.77 0.02
C ASN A 408 16.41 19.64 -0.57
N SER A 409 17.53 18.99 -0.90
CA SER A 409 18.63 19.60 -1.62
C SER A 409 18.29 19.81 -3.09
N ASP A 410 18.74 20.90 -3.70
CA ASP A 410 18.50 21.23 -5.12
C ASP A 410 18.88 20.07 -6.06
N SER A 411 19.96 19.34 -5.76
CA SER A 411 20.41 18.18 -6.51
C SER A 411 19.41 17.03 -6.47
N TYR A 412 18.64 16.88 -5.40
CA TYR A 412 17.61 15.85 -5.26
C TYR A 412 16.26 16.34 -5.78
N ALA A 413 15.94 17.62 -5.60
CA ALA A 413 14.76 18.25 -6.18
C ALA A 413 14.67 18.06 -7.70
N ALA A 414 15.81 18.12 -8.39
CA ALA A 414 15.89 17.98 -9.84
C ALA A 414 15.54 16.58 -10.37
N ILE A 415 15.59 15.55 -9.54
CA ILE A 415 15.41 14.14 -9.95
C ILE A 415 14.25 13.44 -9.26
N TYR A 416 13.74 13.98 -8.17
CA TYR A 416 12.65 13.37 -7.40
C TYR A 416 11.43 14.28 -7.33
N MET A 417 11.44 15.26 -6.47
CA MET A 417 10.32 16.14 -6.21
C MET A 417 10.84 17.48 -5.66
N PRO A 418 10.35 18.64 -6.12
CA PRO A 418 10.72 19.93 -5.56
C PRO A 418 10.23 20.08 -4.12
N ASP A 419 10.77 21.04 -3.38
CA ASP A 419 10.22 21.50 -2.11
C ASP A 419 8.71 21.68 -2.24
N THR A 420 7.94 21.03 -1.37
CA THR A 420 6.49 20.96 -1.52
C THR A 420 5.78 21.08 -0.17
N ASN A 421 4.72 21.89 -0.12
CA ASN A 421 3.74 21.83 0.95
C ASN A 421 2.51 21.10 0.41
N GLU A 422 2.15 19.98 1.01
CA GLU A 422 0.97 19.22 0.60
C GLU A 422 -0.11 19.27 1.68
N THR A 423 -1.34 19.59 1.26
CA THR A 423 -2.54 19.47 2.09
C THR A 423 -3.46 18.43 1.50
N ARG A 424 -3.94 17.49 2.33
CA ARG A 424 -4.97 16.50 1.97
C ARG A 424 -6.15 16.58 2.91
N ILE A 425 -7.37 16.61 2.35
CA ILE A 425 -8.62 16.56 3.11
C ILE A 425 -9.45 15.42 2.55
N PHE A 426 -9.84 14.47 3.40
CA PHE A 426 -10.72 13.36 3.04
C PHE A 426 -11.89 13.27 4.00
N LEU A 427 -13.11 13.28 3.45
CA LEU A 427 -14.34 12.95 4.16
C LEU A 427 -14.84 11.61 3.64
N ASP A 428 -14.90 10.61 4.50
CA ASP A 428 -15.37 9.26 4.22
C ASP A 428 -16.70 9.00 4.93
N ILE A 429 -17.72 8.58 4.17
CA ILE A 429 -19.06 8.23 4.68
C ILE A 429 -19.33 6.78 4.31
N PRO A 430 -19.07 5.82 5.23
CA PRO A 430 -19.33 4.40 4.99
C PRO A 430 -20.82 4.10 5.18
N ILE A 431 -21.40 3.35 4.24
CA ILE A 431 -22.78 2.87 4.28
C ILE A 431 -22.72 1.34 4.13
N LYS A 432 -23.27 0.61 5.10
CA LYS A 432 -23.45 -0.83 5.02
C LYS A 432 -24.94 -1.12 4.85
N PHE A 433 -25.26 -1.97 3.89
CA PHE A 433 -26.64 -2.36 3.63
C PHE A 433 -27.03 -3.63 4.40
N PHE A 434 -26.12 -4.59 4.45
CA PHE A 434 -26.26 -5.86 5.18
C PHE A 434 -24.88 -6.54 5.32
#